data_31af052c8eb4e5558b55dd80a0a8bc5e
#
_entry.id   31af052c8eb4e5558b55dd80a0a8bc5e
#
_cell.length_a   1.000
_cell.length_b   1.000
_cell.length_c   1.000
_cell.angle_alpha   90.00
_cell.angle_beta   90.00
_cell.angle_gamma   90.00
#
_symmetry.space_group_name_H-M   'P 1'
#
loop_
_entity.id
_entity.type
_entity.pdbx_description
1 polymer ?
#
loop_
_entity_poly.entity_id
_entity_poly.type
_entity_poly.pdbx_seq_one_letter_code
_entity_poly.pdbx_strand_id
1 'polypeptide(L)'
;METKLARISQLSKENPDMVFTSLGHLINKEMLKSCHTQMDGTKAVGIDGITKEEYGRSLEENINALIERLKKKSYKPKPARLVEIPKDNGKMRPLSIYCYEDKLVQEALRRILEVVFEPIFYDEMMGFRPNRGCHKAIRKLNLMLERKPTSYVLDADIKGFFQHLDHEWIIRFIGSRIKDPNIIRLVRRMLKAGIMNNYEFEETEEGSGQGSVCSPVISCIYMHYVLVWWFKEVITPKLKGYAGLVVYADDCAPRRRKLVT
;
A
#
# COMPACT_ATOMS: atom_id res chain seq x y z
N MET A 1 0.35 -22.10 -3.66
CA MET A 1 0.76 -20.71 -3.37
C MET A 1 0.02 -20.13 -2.18
N GLU A 2 -1.30 -20.16 -2.14
CA GLU A 2 -2.13 -19.65 -1.02
C GLU A 2 -1.74 -20.19 0.36
N THR A 3 -1.44 -21.49 0.46
CA THR A 3 -0.98 -22.11 1.72
C THR A 3 0.30 -21.47 2.28
N LYS A 4 1.27 -21.10 1.39
CA LYS A 4 2.51 -20.45 1.82
C LYS A 4 2.26 -19.03 2.32
N LEU A 5 1.42 -18.26 1.62
CA LEU A 5 1.03 -16.91 2.04
C LEU A 5 0.23 -16.94 3.35
N ALA A 6 -0.71 -17.88 3.49
CA ALA A 6 -1.47 -18.08 4.73
C ALA A 6 -0.53 -18.43 5.92
N ARG A 7 0.50 -19.27 5.69
CA ARG A 7 1.49 -19.58 6.74
C ARG A 7 2.30 -18.36 7.16
N ILE A 8 2.69 -17.50 6.21
CA ILE A 8 3.40 -16.25 6.53
C ILE A 8 2.50 -15.32 7.35
N SER A 9 1.24 -15.18 6.96
CA SER A 9 0.26 -14.36 7.70
C SER A 9 0.08 -14.89 9.13
N GLN A 10 -0.03 -16.20 9.30
CA GLN A 10 -0.11 -16.82 10.61
C GLN A 10 1.14 -16.55 11.46
N LEU A 11 2.34 -16.76 10.91
CA LEU A 11 3.60 -16.49 11.60
C LEU A 11 3.72 -15.01 11.99
N SER A 12 3.31 -14.11 11.11
CA SER A 12 3.31 -12.67 11.40
C SER A 12 2.36 -12.31 12.54
N LYS A 13 1.21 -12.97 12.60
CA LYS A 13 0.21 -12.77 13.69
C LYS A 13 0.70 -13.33 15.02
N GLU A 14 1.28 -14.53 15.00
CA GLU A 14 1.80 -15.20 16.20
C GLU A 14 3.03 -14.50 16.78
N ASN A 15 3.84 -13.89 15.91
CA ASN A 15 5.09 -13.22 16.25
C ASN A 15 5.15 -11.81 15.64
N PRO A 16 4.54 -10.79 16.28
CA PRO A 16 4.49 -9.42 15.76
C PRO A 16 5.85 -8.77 15.48
N ASP A 17 6.92 -9.23 16.12
CA ASP A 17 8.28 -8.73 15.92
C ASP A 17 9.13 -9.56 14.95
N MET A 18 8.55 -10.62 14.39
CA MET A 18 9.26 -11.50 13.47
C MET A 18 9.72 -10.77 12.21
N VAL A 19 10.99 -10.97 11.83
CA VAL A 19 11.58 -10.43 10.61
C VAL A 19 11.73 -11.52 9.56
N PHE A 20 11.17 -11.27 8.37
CA PHE A 20 11.21 -12.18 7.23
C PHE A 20 12.40 -11.84 6.32
N THR A 21 13.31 -12.80 6.12
CA THR A 21 14.55 -12.61 5.36
C THR A 21 14.53 -13.23 3.97
N SER A 22 13.53 -14.07 3.66
CA SER A 22 13.45 -14.80 2.39
C SER A 22 12.00 -14.87 1.90
N LEU A 23 11.57 -13.89 1.13
CA LEU A 23 10.22 -13.78 0.54
C LEU A 23 10.24 -13.64 -0.99
N GLY A 24 11.36 -13.20 -1.56
CA GLY A 24 11.48 -12.91 -2.99
C GLY A 24 11.21 -14.15 -3.87
N HIS A 25 11.51 -15.36 -3.37
CA HIS A 25 11.24 -16.62 -4.06
C HIS A 25 9.73 -16.91 -4.26
N LEU A 26 8.87 -16.20 -3.53
CA LEU A 26 7.41 -16.30 -3.68
C LEU A 26 6.93 -15.64 -4.97
N ILE A 27 7.68 -14.66 -5.51
CA ILE A 27 7.38 -14.07 -6.81
C ILE A 27 7.86 -15.05 -7.89
N ASN A 28 7.08 -16.08 -8.09
CA ASN A 28 7.36 -17.18 -9.02
C ASN A 28 6.26 -17.28 -10.08
N LYS A 29 6.42 -18.25 -10.99
CA LYS A 29 5.48 -18.48 -12.11
C LYS A 29 4.04 -18.67 -11.65
N GLU A 30 3.82 -19.44 -10.59
CA GLU A 30 2.47 -19.70 -10.07
C GLU A 30 1.82 -18.42 -9.54
N MET A 31 2.57 -17.62 -8.78
CA MET A 31 2.06 -16.34 -8.26
C MET A 31 1.73 -15.37 -9.39
N LEU A 32 2.63 -15.19 -10.36
CA LEU A 32 2.41 -14.27 -11.48
C LEU A 32 1.23 -14.69 -12.36
N LYS A 33 1.07 -16.00 -12.62
CA LYS A 33 -0.14 -16.53 -13.30
C LYS A 33 -1.41 -16.26 -12.50
N SER A 34 -1.39 -16.50 -11.20
CA SER A 34 -2.53 -16.20 -10.33
C SER A 34 -2.84 -14.70 -10.33
N CYS A 35 -1.85 -13.84 -10.31
CA CYS A 35 -2.03 -12.39 -10.45
C CYS A 35 -2.68 -12.05 -11.80
N HIS A 36 -2.16 -12.61 -12.90
CA HIS A 36 -2.74 -12.39 -14.24
C HIS A 36 -4.22 -12.79 -14.30
N THR A 37 -4.57 -13.95 -13.77
CA THR A 37 -5.95 -14.45 -13.78
C THR A 37 -6.91 -13.52 -12.99
N GLN A 38 -6.47 -13.00 -11.85
CA GLN A 38 -7.33 -12.22 -10.93
C GLN A 38 -7.37 -10.72 -11.26
N MET A 39 -6.40 -10.21 -12.00
CA MET A 39 -6.38 -8.79 -12.37
C MET A 39 -7.47 -8.44 -13.38
N ASP A 40 -8.08 -7.27 -13.21
CA ASP A 40 -9.05 -6.71 -14.13
C ASP A 40 -8.37 -6.30 -15.45
N GLY A 41 -8.88 -6.80 -16.58
CA GLY A 41 -8.37 -6.51 -17.92
C GLY A 41 -8.88 -5.21 -18.53
N THR A 42 -9.88 -4.56 -17.92
CA THR A 42 -10.50 -3.33 -18.44
C THR A 42 -9.73 -2.06 -18.06
N LYS A 43 -8.69 -2.18 -17.23
CA LYS A 43 -7.91 -1.04 -16.74
C LYS A 43 -7.03 -0.43 -17.83
N ALA A 44 -6.89 0.89 -17.79
CA ALA A 44 -6.08 1.66 -18.73
C ALA A 44 -4.64 1.10 -18.87
N VAL A 45 -4.11 1.19 -20.09
CA VAL A 45 -2.77 0.69 -20.45
C VAL A 45 -1.69 1.73 -20.14
N GLY A 46 -0.49 1.23 -19.80
CA GLY A 46 0.70 2.06 -19.56
C GLY A 46 1.27 2.68 -20.83
N ILE A 47 2.50 3.18 -20.73
CA ILE A 47 3.22 3.84 -21.84
C ILE A 47 3.50 2.89 -23.01
N ASP A 48 3.53 1.58 -22.78
CA ASP A 48 3.79 0.56 -23.82
C ASP A 48 2.55 0.13 -24.59
N GLY A 49 1.36 0.61 -24.19
CA GLY A 49 0.10 0.28 -24.84
C GLY A 49 -0.38 -1.16 -24.67
N ILE A 50 0.35 -2.01 -23.93
CA ILE A 50 0.07 -3.45 -23.82
C ILE A 50 -1.13 -3.67 -22.89
N THR A 51 -2.16 -4.33 -23.42
CA THR A 51 -3.35 -4.77 -22.66
C THR A 51 -3.10 -6.09 -21.94
N LYS A 52 -3.98 -6.44 -20.99
CA LYS A 52 -3.98 -7.77 -20.36
C LYS A 52 -4.13 -8.89 -21.40
N GLU A 53 -4.99 -8.69 -22.38
CA GLU A 53 -5.26 -9.67 -23.41
C GLU A 53 -4.04 -9.92 -24.30
N GLU A 54 -3.40 -8.85 -24.78
CA GLU A 54 -2.17 -8.94 -25.58
C GLU A 54 -1.03 -9.61 -24.81
N TYR A 55 -0.82 -9.22 -23.56
CA TYR A 55 0.16 -9.89 -22.69
C TYR A 55 -0.16 -11.37 -22.49
N GLY A 56 -1.45 -11.70 -22.41
CA GLY A 56 -1.96 -13.06 -22.22
C GLY A 56 -1.76 -13.98 -23.42
N ARG A 57 -1.65 -13.46 -24.67
CA ARG A 57 -1.44 -14.27 -25.88
C ARG A 57 -0.15 -15.09 -25.83
N SER A 58 0.91 -14.54 -25.20
CA SER A 58 2.18 -15.24 -24.98
C SER A 58 2.53 -15.30 -23.47
N LEU A 59 1.52 -15.59 -22.63
CA LEU A 59 1.64 -15.51 -21.17
C LEU A 59 2.81 -16.29 -20.61
N GLU A 60 3.03 -17.53 -21.08
CA GLU A 60 4.10 -18.41 -20.61
C GLU A 60 5.48 -17.82 -20.88
N GLU A 61 5.69 -17.34 -22.09
CA GLU A 61 6.95 -16.73 -22.54
C GLU A 61 7.22 -15.45 -21.78
N ASN A 62 6.21 -14.57 -21.70
CA ASN A 62 6.29 -13.28 -21.00
C ASN A 62 6.63 -13.47 -19.51
N ILE A 63 5.93 -14.39 -18.82
CA ILE A 63 6.20 -14.69 -17.40
C ILE A 63 7.59 -15.31 -17.22
N ASN A 64 8.01 -16.22 -18.08
CA ASN A 64 9.35 -16.81 -17.98
C ASN A 64 10.44 -15.75 -18.18
N ALA A 65 10.29 -14.87 -19.17
CA ALA A 65 11.21 -13.75 -19.40
C ALA A 65 11.24 -12.76 -18.22
N LEU A 66 10.09 -12.45 -17.63
CA LEU A 66 9.99 -11.62 -16.42
C LEU A 66 10.72 -12.27 -15.24
N ILE A 67 10.49 -13.56 -14.98
CA ILE A 67 11.16 -14.29 -13.89
C ILE A 67 12.68 -14.28 -14.06
N GLU A 68 13.18 -14.49 -15.27
CA GLU A 68 14.62 -14.43 -15.55
C GLU A 68 15.20 -13.05 -15.24
N ARG A 69 14.51 -11.99 -15.62
CA ARG A 69 14.92 -10.61 -15.29
C ARG A 69 14.87 -10.33 -13.77
N LEU A 70 13.87 -10.87 -13.06
CA LEU A 70 13.80 -10.78 -11.60
C LEU A 70 14.95 -11.51 -10.92
N LYS A 71 15.24 -12.77 -11.33
CA LYS A 71 16.36 -13.57 -10.80
C LYS A 71 17.71 -12.90 -11.08
N LYS A 72 17.94 -12.43 -12.30
CA LYS A 72 19.16 -11.70 -12.68
C LYS A 72 19.26 -10.29 -12.09
N LYS A 73 18.25 -9.86 -11.34
CA LYS A 73 18.15 -8.52 -10.74
C LYS A 73 18.19 -7.40 -11.79
N SER A 74 17.90 -7.71 -13.05
CA SER A 74 17.89 -6.77 -14.18
C SER A 74 16.52 -6.15 -14.45
N TYR A 75 15.44 -6.66 -13.82
CA TYR A 75 14.10 -6.07 -13.97
C TYR A 75 14.10 -4.61 -13.51
N LYS A 76 13.62 -3.73 -14.38
CA LYS A 76 13.39 -2.30 -14.12
C LYS A 76 11.96 -1.98 -14.53
N PRO A 77 11.12 -1.45 -13.65
CA PRO A 77 9.79 -0.99 -14.04
C PRO A 77 9.91 0.17 -15.05
N LYS A 78 8.93 0.26 -15.94
CA LYS A 78 8.82 1.40 -16.88
C LYS A 78 8.19 2.59 -16.13
N PRO A 79 8.45 3.84 -16.58
CA PRO A 79 7.78 5.00 -16.05
C PRO A 79 6.26 4.88 -16.18
N ALA A 80 5.53 5.39 -15.20
CA ALA A 80 4.07 5.42 -15.26
C ALA A 80 3.60 6.54 -16.18
N ARG A 81 2.57 6.32 -16.99
CA ARG A 81 1.91 7.37 -17.75
C ARG A 81 1.04 8.22 -16.83
N LEU A 82 1.30 9.53 -16.78
CA LEU A 82 0.49 10.46 -16.02
C LEU A 82 -0.79 10.81 -16.80
N VAL A 83 -1.94 10.76 -16.11
CA VAL A 83 -3.23 11.21 -16.61
C VAL A 83 -3.92 12.02 -15.53
N GLU A 84 -4.46 13.16 -15.88
CA GLU A 84 -5.25 13.97 -14.96
C GLU A 84 -6.73 13.65 -15.07
N ILE A 85 -7.37 13.38 -13.94
CA ILE A 85 -8.81 13.11 -13.85
C ILE A 85 -9.48 14.23 -13.07
N PRO A 86 -10.59 14.83 -13.56
CA PRO A 86 -11.32 15.86 -12.83
C PRO A 86 -11.94 15.31 -11.55
N LYS A 87 -11.84 16.08 -10.47
CA LYS A 87 -12.57 15.86 -9.22
C LYS A 87 -13.89 16.65 -9.22
N ASP A 88 -14.83 16.24 -8.36
CA ASP A 88 -16.14 16.92 -8.22
C ASP A 88 -16.03 18.43 -7.88
N ASN A 89 -14.93 18.84 -7.26
CA ASN A 89 -14.65 20.24 -6.91
C ASN A 89 -13.89 21.02 -8.01
N GLY A 90 -13.80 20.49 -9.22
CA GLY A 90 -13.13 21.13 -10.38
C GLY A 90 -11.58 21.06 -10.36
N LYS A 91 -10.97 20.48 -9.32
CA LYS A 91 -9.52 20.25 -9.29
C LYS A 91 -9.17 18.97 -10.07
N MET A 92 -7.96 18.88 -10.57
CA MET A 92 -7.46 17.70 -11.22
C MET A 92 -6.80 16.75 -10.21
N ARG A 93 -6.94 15.44 -10.45
CA ARG A 93 -6.25 14.39 -9.70
C ARG A 93 -5.27 13.71 -10.64
N PRO A 94 -3.96 13.77 -10.36
CA PRO A 94 -2.98 13.01 -11.15
C PRO A 94 -3.13 11.51 -10.86
N LEU A 95 -3.22 10.71 -11.91
CA LEU A 95 -3.27 9.26 -11.85
C LEU A 95 -2.11 8.67 -12.63
N SER A 96 -1.34 7.80 -11.98
CA SER A 96 -0.21 7.09 -12.58
C SER A 96 -0.67 5.75 -13.14
N ILE A 97 -0.59 5.57 -14.45
CA ILE A 97 -0.99 4.35 -15.14
C ILE A 97 0.26 3.56 -15.52
N TYR A 98 0.46 2.44 -14.85
CA TYR A 98 1.62 1.55 -15.03
C TYR A 98 1.43 0.57 -16.20
N CYS A 99 2.54 0.09 -16.76
CA CYS A 99 2.52 -0.97 -17.75
C CYS A 99 1.96 -2.26 -17.17
N TYR A 100 1.38 -3.10 -18.01
CA TYR A 100 0.70 -4.32 -17.55
C TYR A 100 1.64 -5.26 -16.79
N GLU A 101 2.85 -5.48 -17.30
CA GLU A 101 3.86 -6.30 -16.65
C GLU A 101 4.25 -5.76 -15.26
N ASP A 102 4.38 -4.42 -15.15
CA ASP A 102 4.69 -3.79 -13.87
C ASP A 102 3.55 -3.94 -12.87
N LYS A 103 2.29 -3.87 -13.33
CA LYS A 103 1.12 -4.17 -12.49
C LYS A 103 1.12 -5.61 -11.96
N LEU A 104 1.58 -6.59 -12.75
CA LEU A 104 1.73 -7.98 -12.27
C LEU A 104 2.75 -8.08 -11.13
N VAL A 105 3.90 -7.42 -11.27
CA VAL A 105 4.93 -7.41 -10.22
C VAL A 105 4.44 -6.65 -8.99
N GLN A 106 3.74 -5.53 -9.18
CA GLN A 106 3.11 -4.77 -8.10
C GLN A 106 2.07 -5.62 -7.35
N GLU A 107 1.24 -6.38 -8.05
CA GLU A 107 0.22 -7.25 -7.42
C GLU A 107 0.89 -8.39 -6.63
N ALA A 108 1.93 -9.02 -7.16
CA ALA A 108 2.68 -10.03 -6.43
C ALA A 108 3.34 -9.43 -5.16
N LEU A 109 3.91 -8.24 -5.27
CA LEU A 109 4.49 -7.51 -4.15
C LEU A 109 3.43 -7.12 -3.11
N ARG A 110 2.26 -6.61 -3.55
CA ARG A 110 1.13 -6.28 -2.68
C ARG A 110 0.71 -7.46 -1.82
N ARG A 111 0.58 -8.66 -2.43
CA ARG A 111 0.20 -9.88 -1.70
C ARG A 111 1.22 -10.26 -0.63
N ILE A 112 2.52 -10.10 -0.91
CA ILE A 112 3.58 -10.37 0.07
C ILE A 112 3.56 -9.35 1.20
N LEU A 113 3.46 -8.06 0.90
CA LEU A 113 3.38 -7.01 1.91
C LEU A 113 2.14 -7.18 2.78
N GLU A 114 0.99 -7.47 2.17
CA GLU A 114 -0.27 -7.64 2.88
C GLU A 114 -0.22 -8.80 3.90
N VAL A 115 0.27 -9.97 3.54
CA VAL A 115 0.32 -11.10 4.47
C VAL A 115 1.31 -10.89 5.62
N VAL A 116 2.31 -10.02 5.45
CA VAL A 116 3.26 -9.67 6.51
C VAL A 116 2.71 -8.57 7.41
N PHE A 117 2.04 -7.55 6.86
CA PHE A 117 1.68 -6.36 7.63
C PHE A 117 0.23 -6.33 8.09
N GLU A 118 -0.74 -6.91 7.34
CA GLU A 118 -2.16 -6.92 7.74
C GLU A 118 -2.40 -7.50 9.15
N PRO A 119 -1.71 -8.58 9.59
CA PRO A 119 -1.90 -9.14 10.92
C PRO A 119 -1.50 -8.22 12.07
N ILE A 120 -0.61 -7.24 11.84
CA ILE A 120 -0.10 -6.32 12.86
C ILE A 120 -0.75 -4.94 12.82
N PHE A 121 -1.55 -4.64 11.80
CA PHE A 121 -2.23 -3.37 11.71
C PHE A 121 -3.28 -3.20 12.81
N TYR A 122 -3.27 -2.06 13.46
CA TYR A 122 -4.26 -1.71 14.48
C TYR A 122 -5.69 -1.64 13.92
N ASP A 123 -6.66 -1.92 14.77
CA ASP A 123 -8.08 -1.87 14.42
C ASP A 123 -8.60 -0.47 14.08
N GLU A 124 -7.86 0.56 14.42
CA GLU A 124 -8.14 1.94 14.10
C GLU A 124 -8.06 2.23 12.60
N MET A 125 -7.29 1.43 11.86
CA MET A 125 -7.07 1.58 10.41
C MET A 125 -8.16 0.87 9.61
N MET A 126 -8.90 1.62 8.79
CA MET A 126 -10.06 1.13 8.04
C MET A 126 -9.91 1.24 6.52
N GLY A 127 -9.05 2.13 6.02
CA GLY A 127 -8.83 2.34 4.58
C GLY A 127 -7.94 1.27 3.97
N PHE A 128 -8.20 0.90 2.72
CA PHE A 128 -7.39 0.00 1.88
C PHE A 128 -7.07 -1.39 2.46
N ARG A 129 -7.77 -1.83 3.47
CA ARG A 129 -7.56 -3.13 4.14
C ARG A 129 -8.62 -4.15 3.76
N PRO A 130 -8.28 -5.45 3.67
CA PRO A 130 -9.24 -6.51 3.43
C PRO A 130 -10.38 -6.49 4.46
N ASN A 131 -11.61 -6.71 4.00
CA ASN A 131 -12.81 -6.76 4.83
C ASN A 131 -13.07 -5.52 5.69
N ARG A 132 -12.46 -4.39 5.38
CA ARG A 132 -12.69 -3.07 6.01
C ARG A 132 -13.18 -2.07 4.96
N GLY A 133 -13.71 -0.94 5.39
CA GLY A 133 -14.22 0.08 4.48
C GLY A 133 -14.91 1.22 5.20
N CYS A 134 -15.37 2.22 4.44
CA CYS A 134 -15.96 3.45 4.94
C CYS A 134 -17.10 3.20 5.94
N HIS A 135 -18.05 2.31 5.63
CA HIS A 135 -19.16 2.00 6.54
C HIS A 135 -18.68 1.43 7.89
N LYS A 136 -17.61 0.63 7.91
CA LYS A 136 -17.03 0.13 9.16
C LYS A 136 -16.31 1.23 9.93
N ALA A 137 -15.65 2.16 9.23
CA ALA A 137 -15.02 3.34 9.84
C ALA A 137 -16.07 4.21 10.53
N ILE A 138 -17.15 4.56 9.82
CA ILE A 138 -18.28 5.35 10.36
C ILE A 138 -18.93 4.64 11.56
N ARG A 139 -19.20 3.34 11.45
CA ARG A 139 -19.77 2.56 12.56
C ARG A 139 -18.85 2.58 13.78
N LYS A 140 -17.54 2.41 13.59
CA LYS A 140 -16.56 2.48 14.68
C LYS A 140 -16.55 3.86 15.33
N LEU A 141 -16.56 4.92 14.53
CA LEU A 141 -16.62 6.29 15.01
C LEU A 141 -17.89 6.53 15.82
N ASN A 142 -19.07 6.15 15.32
CA ASN A 142 -20.34 6.29 16.04
C ASN A 142 -20.32 5.56 17.38
N LEU A 143 -19.88 4.28 17.41
CA LEU A 143 -19.78 3.53 18.67
C LEU A 143 -18.82 4.19 19.66
N MET A 144 -17.76 4.82 19.18
CA MET A 144 -16.86 5.58 20.05
C MET A 144 -17.52 6.81 20.62
N LEU A 145 -18.32 7.54 19.84
CA LEU A 145 -19.04 8.74 20.26
C LEU A 145 -20.17 8.45 21.24
N GLU A 146 -20.94 7.38 21.02
CA GLU A 146 -22.08 6.95 21.85
C GLU A 146 -21.65 6.39 23.20
N ARG A 147 -20.64 5.52 23.21
CA ARG A 147 -20.30 4.72 24.39
C ARG A 147 -19.46 5.45 25.43
N LYS A 148 -18.84 6.55 25.08
CA LYS A 148 -17.94 7.29 25.99
C LYS A 148 -18.13 8.77 25.85
N PRO A 149 -18.22 9.53 26.94
CA PRO A 149 -18.32 11.00 26.88
C PRO A 149 -17.17 11.58 26.08
N THR A 150 -17.49 12.42 25.10
CA THR A 150 -16.55 13.05 24.18
C THR A 150 -16.56 14.54 24.41
N SER A 151 -15.40 15.14 24.66
CA SER A 151 -15.27 16.60 24.76
C SER A 151 -14.81 17.22 23.43
N TYR A 152 -13.98 16.51 22.69
CA TYR A 152 -13.40 17.00 21.42
C TYR A 152 -13.34 15.89 20.39
N VAL A 153 -13.64 16.24 19.15
CA VAL A 153 -13.39 15.46 17.94
C VAL A 153 -12.56 16.36 17.03
N LEU A 154 -11.44 15.86 16.56
CA LEU A 154 -10.65 16.51 15.53
C LEU A 154 -10.89 15.75 14.23
N ASP A 155 -11.19 16.46 13.17
CA ASP A 155 -11.23 15.95 11.81
C ASP A 155 -10.00 16.49 11.08
N ALA A 156 -9.19 15.59 10.53
CA ALA A 156 -7.94 15.94 9.87
C ALA A 156 -7.71 15.12 8.61
N ASP A 157 -7.33 15.79 7.54
CA ASP A 157 -6.96 15.23 6.23
C ASP A 157 -5.50 15.54 5.93
N ILE A 158 -4.77 14.57 5.39
CA ILE A 158 -3.37 14.75 5.00
C ILE A 158 -3.31 15.17 3.54
N LYS A 159 -3.07 16.48 3.33
CA LYS A 159 -2.98 17.04 1.99
C LYS A 159 -1.90 16.37 1.16
N GLY A 160 -2.29 15.81 0.00
CA GLY A 160 -1.33 15.21 -0.94
C GLY A 160 -0.62 13.97 -0.38
N PHE A 161 -1.28 13.19 0.47
CA PHE A 161 -0.67 12.07 1.19
C PHE A 161 0.17 11.15 0.31
N PHE A 162 -0.40 10.61 -0.77
CA PHE A 162 0.33 9.72 -1.68
C PHE A 162 1.51 10.39 -2.40
N GLN A 163 1.46 11.70 -2.59
CA GLN A 163 2.48 12.45 -3.31
C GLN A 163 3.69 12.78 -2.45
N HIS A 164 3.52 12.81 -1.10
CA HIS A 164 4.55 13.19 -0.14
C HIS A 164 5.02 12.05 0.76
N LEU A 165 4.79 10.80 0.36
CA LEU A 165 5.35 9.64 1.06
C LEU A 165 6.87 9.60 0.84
N ASP A 166 7.64 9.80 1.89
CA ASP A 166 9.10 9.72 1.84
C ASP A 166 9.57 8.30 1.56
N HIS A 167 10.37 8.11 0.50
CA HIS A 167 10.83 6.80 0.03
C HIS A 167 11.72 6.08 1.05
N GLU A 168 12.59 6.82 1.75
CA GLU A 168 13.49 6.20 2.73
C GLU A 168 12.72 5.74 3.98
N TRP A 169 11.69 6.49 4.40
CA TRP A 169 10.81 6.04 5.47
C TRP A 169 9.95 4.84 5.06
N ILE A 170 9.43 4.79 3.82
CA ILE A 170 8.76 3.59 3.31
C ILE A 170 9.68 2.37 3.42
N ILE A 171 10.92 2.50 2.95
CA ILE A 171 11.91 1.41 2.99
C ILE A 171 12.26 1.01 4.43
N ARG A 172 12.40 1.97 5.34
CA ARG A 172 12.66 1.70 6.77
C ARG A 172 11.49 0.97 7.42
N PHE A 173 10.26 1.40 7.17
CA PHE A 173 9.06 0.75 7.73
C PHE A 173 8.89 -0.67 7.18
N ILE A 174 9.04 -0.86 5.87
CA ILE A 174 9.02 -2.22 5.29
C ILE A 174 10.18 -3.04 5.86
N GLY A 175 11.37 -2.45 5.97
CA GLY A 175 12.59 -3.08 6.49
C GLY A 175 12.52 -3.48 7.96
N SER A 176 11.58 -2.95 8.74
CA SER A 176 11.36 -3.39 10.13
C SER A 176 10.89 -4.85 10.20
N ARG A 177 10.15 -5.32 9.18
CA ARG A 177 9.58 -6.67 9.11
C ARG A 177 10.13 -7.52 7.96
N ILE A 178 10.61 -6.91 6.89
CA ILE A 178 11.12 -7.59 5.69
C ILE A 178 12.55 -7.15 5.43
N LYS A 179 13.51 -8.06 5.65
CA LYS A 179 14.93 -7.86 5.33
C LYS A 179 15.39 -8.64 4.09
N ASP A 180 14.44 -9.16 3.28
CA ASP A 180 14.78 -9.77 1.99
C ASP A 180 15.26 -8.68 1.01
N PRO A 181 16.53 -8.74 0.57
CA PRO A 181 17.09 -7.69 -0.29
C PRO A 181 16.42 -7.63 -1.67
N ASN A 182 15.79 -8.72 -2.13
CA ASN A 182 15.07 -8.74 -3.40
C ASN A 182 13.76 -7.97 -3.30
N ILE A 183 13.00 -8.16 -2.21
CA ILE A 183 11.76 -7.41 -1.95
C ILE A 183 12.07 -5.92 -1.78
N ILE A 184 13.02 -5.57 -0.92
CA ILE A 184 13.43 -4.17 -0.69
C ILE A 184 13.87 -3.50 -1.99
N ARG A 185 14.64 -4.19 -2.83
CA ARG A 185 15.06 -3.67 -4.15
C ARG A 185 13.87 -3.45 -5.08
N LEU A 186 12.90 -4.36 -5.12
CA LEU A 186 11.71 -4.19 -5.95
C LEU A 186 10.88 -2.99 -5.51
N VAL A 187 10.63 -2.84 -4.21
CA VAL A 187 9.94 -1.66 -3.67
C VAL A 187 10.66 -0.38 -4.09
N ARG A 188 11.97 -0.30 -3.85
CA ARG A 188 12.78 0.88 -4.19
C ARG A 188 12.74 1.20 -5.69
N ARG A 189 12.82 0.18 -6.56
CA ARG A 189 12.70 0.38 -8.02
C ARG A 189 11.32 0.86 -8.44
N MET A 190 10.26 0.36 -7.80
CA MET A 190 8.90 0.79 -8.11
C MET A 190 8.61 2.23 -7.67
N LEU A 191 9.13 2.64 -6.53
CA LEU A 191 9.03 4.02 -6.05
C LEU A 191 9.78 4.99 -6.97
N LYS A 192 10.94 4.56 -7.51
CA LYS A 192 11.81 5.36 -8.39
C LYS A 192 11.59 5.11 -9.90
N ALA A 193 10.45 4.53 -10.28
CA ALA A 193 10.18 4.24 -11.69
C ALA A 193 10.01 5.51 -12.55
N GLY A 194 9.70 6.64 -11.92
CA GLY A 194 9.41 7.89 -12.60
C GLY A 194 8.01 7.92 -13.24
N ILE A 195 7.69 9.07 -13.78
CA ILE A 195 6.45 9.30 -14.51
C ILE A 195 6.76 9.86 -15.89
N MET A 196 5.90 9.57 -16.83
CA MET A 196 5.92 10.12 -18.18
C MET A 196 4.74 11.08 -18.33
N ASN A 197 5.04 12.37 -18.40
CA ASN A 197 4.08 13.44 -18.55
C ASN A 197 4.27 14.10 -19.93
N ASN A 198 3.29 13.99 -20.82
CA ASN A 198 3.35 14.55 -22.17
C ASN A 198 4.67 14.25 -22.94
N TYR A 199 5.15 13.00 -22.88
CA TYR A 199 6.41 12.52 -23.46
C TYR A 199 7.69 13.01 -22.76
N GLU A 200 7.59 13.77 -21.68
CA GLU A 200 8.73 14.15 -20.83
C GLU A 200 8.83 13.21 -19.64
N PHE A 201 10.05 12.74 -19.36
CA PHE A 201 10.33 11.89 -18.22
C PHE A 201 10.64 12.74 -17.00
N GLU A 202 9.94 12.46 -15.90
CA GLU A 202 10.15 13.08 -14.60
C GLU A 202 10.56 12.00 -13.58
N GLU A 203 11.65 12.23 -12.88
CA GLU A 203 12.06 11.37 -11.78
C GLU A 203 11.13 11.57 -10.57
N THR A 204 10.90 10.47 -9.82
CA THR A 204 10.13 10.52 -8.56
C THR A 204 11.09 10.37 -7.39
N GLU A 205 11.25 11.42 -6.60
CA GLU A 205 12.08 11.42 -5.38
C GLU A 205 11.26 11.10 -4.13
N GLU A 206 9.98 11.41 -4.15
CA GLU A 206 9.01 11.13 -3.10
C GLU A 206 7.69 10.64 -3.69
N GLY A 207 6.82 10.15 -2.84
CA GLY A 207 5.48 9.72 -3.22
C GLY A 207 5.39 8.26 -3.67
N SER A 208 4.17 7.78 -3.66
CA SER A 208 3.79 6.50 -4.25
C SER A 208 2.66 6.77 -5.24
N GLY A 209 2.89 6.47 -6.52
CA GLY A 209 2.00 6.89 -7.60
C GLY A 209 0.54 6.47 -7.36
N GLN A 210 -0.37 7.44 -7.42
CA GLN A 210 -1.80 7.17 -7.36
C GLN A 210 -2.20 6.32 -8.58
N GLY A 211 -2.64 5.08 -8.34
CA GLY A 211 -2.95 4.09 -9.38
C GLY A 211 -1.99 2.91 -9.42
N SER A 212 -0.91 2.92 -8.65
CA SER A 212 -0.11 1.72 -8.41
C SER A 212 -0.90 0.70 -7.60
N VAL A 213 -0.80 -0.57 -7.96
CA VAL A 213 -1.49 -1.69 -7.28
C VAL A 213 -0.98 -1.88 -5.85
N CYS A 214 0.29 -1.57 -5.58
CA CYS A 214 0.87 -1.73 -4.25
C CYS A 214 0.82 -0.46 -3.39
N SER A 215 0.50 0.71 -3.95
CA SER A 215 0.44 1.96 -3.17
C SER A 215 -0.53 1.93 -1.99
N PRO A 216 -1.72 1.31 -2.08
CA PRO A 216 -2.63 1.19 -0.94
C PRO A 216 -2.02 0.47 0.27
N VAL A 217 -1.34 -0.67 0.07
CA VAL A 217 -0.70 -1.38 1.19
C VAL A 217 0.51 -0.64 1.73
N ILE A 218 1.29 0.02 0.86
CA ILE A 218 2.42 0.88 1.27
C ILE A 218 1.92 2.04 2.12
N SER A 219 0.83 2.70 1.72
CA SER A 219 0.22 3.78 2.50
C SER A 219 -0.29 3.30 3.87
N CYS A 220 -0.89 2.11 3.94
CA CYS A 220 -1.26 1.50 5.22
C CYS A 220 -0.04 1.26 6.11
N ILE A 221 1.07 0.73 5.57
CA ILE A 221 2.31 0.53 6.32
C ILE A 221 2.84 1.86 6.85
N TYR A 222 2.86 2.90 6.02
CA TYR A 222 3.30 4.23 6.40
C TYR A 222 2.44 4.81 7.54
N MET A 223 1.12 4.82 7.38
CA MET A 223 0.18 5.33 8.39
C MET A 223 0.21 4.52 9.69
N HIS A 224 0.46 3.22 9.61
CA HIS A 224 0.63 2.38 10.79
C HIS A 224 1.72 2.90 11.72
N TYR A 225 2.92 3.18 11.17
CA TYR A 225 4.06 3.62 11.99
C TYR A 225 4.01 5.11 12.32
N VAL A 226 3.68 5.97 11.35
CA VAL A 226 3.75 7.42 11.52
C VAL A 226 2.62 7.96 12.40
N LEU A 227 1.39 7.46 12.21
CA LEU A 227 0.24 8.00 12.92
C LEU A 227 -0.29 7.05 13.99
N VAL A 228 -0.66 5.81 13.60
CA VAL A 228 -1.48 4.98 14.49
C VAL A 228 -0.66 4.42 15.63
N TRP A 229 0.52 3.86 15.35
CA TRP A 229 1.46 3.40 16.38
C TRP A 229 1.88 4.56 17.30
N TRP A 230 2.27 5.71 16.73
CA TRP A 230 2.64 6.88 17.50
C TRP A 230 1.50 7.37 18.41
N PHE A 231 0.27 7.41 17.88
CA PHE A 231 -0.90 7.80 18.67
C PHE A 231 -1.15 6.83 19.82
N LYS A 232 -1.07 5.52 19.57
CA LYS A 232 -1.34 4.48 20.56
C LYS A 232 -0.26 4.37 21.63
N GLU A 233 1.00 4.30 21.19
CA GLU A 233 2.13 3.96 22.07
C GLU A 233 2.78 5.19 22.70
N VAL A 234 2.70 6.36 22.06
CA VAL A 234 3.36 7.57 22.52
C VAL A 234 2.40 8.61 23.06
N ILE A 235 1.28 8.86 22.40
CA ILE A 235 0.35 9.93 22.76
C ILE A 235 -0.67 9.46 23.79
N THR A 236 -1.36 8.35 23.55
CA THR A 236 -2.43 7.86 24.42
C THR A 236 -2.00 7.68 25.88
N PRO A 237 -0.80 7.14 26.20
CA PRO A 237 -0.36 7.01 27.59
C PRO A 237 -0.14 8.35 28.32
N LYS A 238 0.10 9.44 27.60
CA LYS A 238 0.30 10.77 28.16
C LYS A 238 -0.99 11.55 28.37
N LEU A 239 -2.10 11.05 27.85
CA LEU A 239 -3.40 11.72 27.92
C LEU A 239 -4.15 11.33 29.20
N LYS A 240 -4.64 12.32 29.93
CA LYS A 240 -5.60 12.09 31.02
C LYS A 240 -6.99 11.85 30.40
N GLY A 241 -7.55 10.68 30.59
CA GLY A 241 -8.86 10.28 30.07
C GLY A 241 -8.80 9.47 28.77
N TYR A 242 -9.97 9.19 28.20
CA TYR A 242 -10.08 8.37 27.01
C TYR A 242 -9.65 9.14 25.75
N ALA A 243 -8.82 8.52 24.96
CA ALA A 243 -8.50 8.95 23.61
C ALA A 243 -8.77 7.81 22.61
N GLY A 244 -9.30 8.14 21.46
CA GLY A 244 -9.60 7.19 20.39
C GLY A 244 -9.21 7.75 19.04
N LEU A 245 -9.03 6.89 18.06
CA LEU A 245 -8.63 7.22 16.70
C LEU A 245 -9.40 6.34 15.71
N VAL A 246 -9.81 6.90 14.59
CA VAL A 246 -10.25 6.18 13.40
C VAL A 246 -9.51 6.76 12.21
N VAL A 247 -8.92 5.91 11.39
CA VAL A 247 -8.15 6.30 10.19
C VAL A 247 -8.76 5.62 8.98
N TYR A 248 -9.07 6.40 7.95
CA TYR A 248 -9.54 5.90 6.67
C TYR A 248 -8.70 6.53 5.56
N ALA A 249 -7.69 5.79 5.09
CA ALA A 249 -6.68 6.31 4.16
C ALA A 249 -5.93 7.53 4.74
N ASP A 250 -6.08 8.70 4.12
CA ASP A 250 -5.53 10.00 4.51
C ASP A 250 -6.43 10.76 5.50
N ASP A 251 -7.71 10.37 5.63
CA ASP A 251 -8.63 10.95 6.61
C ASP A 251 -8.42 10.34 8.00
N CYS A 252 -8.33 11.16 9.03
CA CYS A 252 -8.23 10.69 10.39
C CYS A 252 -9.09 11.52 11.36
N ALA A 253 -9.76 10.81 12.27
CA ALA A 253 -10.61 11.40 13.31
C ALA A 253 -10.13 10.97 14.71
N PRO A 254 -9.12 11.64 15.30
CA PRO A 254 -8.77 11.48 16.71
C PRO A 254 -9.79 12.12 17.62
N ARG A 255 -10.01 11.48 18.76
CA ARG A 255 -11.00 11.87 19.76
C ARG A 255 -10.39 11.92 21.15
N ARG A 256 -10.80 12.92 21.96
CA ARG A 256 -10.34 13.06 23.35
C ARG A 256 -11.48 13.43 24.29
N ARG A 257 -11.41 12.91 25.52
CA ARG A 257 -12.14 13.44 26.68
C ARG A 257 -11.18 14.21 27.57
N LYS A 258 -11.46 15.49 27.88
CA LYS A 258 -10.83 16.21 28.96
C LYS A 258 -11.50 15.79 30.28
N LEU A 259 -10.73 15.25 31.22
CA LEU A 259 -11.21 15.16 32.60
C LEU A 259 -11.31 16.60 33.12
N VAL A 260 -12.51 17.04 33.46
CA VAL A 260 -12.71 18.25 34.26
C VAL A 260 -12.20 17.87 35.66
N THR A 261 -11.11 18.47 36.09
CA THR A 261 -10.63 18.46 37.48
C THR A 261 -11.51 19.36 38.28
#